data_15563eb5aa53f55a1cf088810a107167
#
_entry.id   15563eb5aa53f55a1cf088810a107167
#
_cell.length_a   1.000
_cell.length_b   1.000
_cell.length_c   1.000
_cell.angle_alpha   90.00
_cell.angle_beta   90.00
_cell.angle_gamma   90.00
#
_symmetry.space_group_name_H-M   'P 1'
#
loop_
_entity.id
_entity.type
_entity.pdbx_description
1 polymer ?
#
loop_
_entity_poly.entity_id
_entity_poly.type
_entity_poly.pdbx_seq_one_letter_code
_entity_poly.pdbx_strand_id
1 'polypeptide(L)'
;MSAPLPSTPGPSAADPLPFGPPFLIADPAAARRDLTLLRRALAAAGVVAEAAIARPVERAGAIAAKALDDGHRLLVAVGSDRLAHALLKVLVDPSGARWPDAVLGLAGLGRQDLSATFGLPDDPHKLSRHLLGGNVFRADVGRARWRGPDGTTRVGVFANTAELGYPAEVSARAPTRTATRAGRLAAALGGLTAARSTPASLEVDHTAVDLRLAGLIVANGQFSMGRMKVAPRALPDDGRLSVIAFQGEPLGIYARSKDLYYGLHVPHPSIREYQSRRVAVDTAVPVALVLDGCRAAGGPPVSFDVLEQVLQVKV
;
A
#
# COMPACT_ATOMS: atom_id res chain seq x y z
N MET A 1 -38.31 -10.68 -0.67
CA MET A 1 -37.85 -10.87 0.71
C MET A 1 -36.72 -11.89 0.66
N SER A 2 -35.47 -11.42 0.62
CA SER A 2 -34.28 -12.29 0.63
C SER A 2 -33.95 -12.64 2.07
N ALA A 3 -33.83 -13.92 2.36
CA ALA A 3 -33.42 -14.42 3.67
C ALA A 3 -31.99 -13.94 4.02
N PRO A 4 -31.69 -13.58 5.28
CA PRO A 4 -30.34 -13.21 5.68
C PRO A 4 -29.44 -14.44 5.59
N LEU A 5 -28.22 -14.25 5.03
CA LEU A 5 -27.18 -15.27 5.00
C LEU A 5 -26.85 -15.70 6.44
N PRO A 6 -26.63 -17.00 6.70
CA PRO A 6 -26.29 -17.48 8.03
C PRO A 6 -24.94 -16.86 8.45
N SER A 7 -24.93 -16.24 9.62
CA SER A 7 -23.70 -15.78 10.28
C SER A 7 -22.85 -16.99 10.63
N THR A 8 -21.69 -17.13 10.00
CA THR A 8 -20.69 -18.11 10.41
C THR A 8 -20.33 -17.87 11.89
N PRO A 9 -20.42 -18.86 12.78
CA PRO A 9 -19.99 -18.69 14.16
C PRO A 9 -18.50 -18.34 14.18
N GLY A 10 -18.13 -17.33 14.96
CA GLY A 10 -16.72 -16.99 15.20
C GLY A 10 -15.99 -18.16 15.87
N PRO A 11 -14.66 -18.27 15.72
CA PRO A 11 -13.89 -19.34 16.30
C PRO A 11 -14.13 -19.43 17.80
N SER A 12 -14.36 -20.62 18.30
CA SER A 12 -14.40 -20.93 19.72
C SER A 12 -13.03 -20.69 20.34
N ALA A 13 -12.95 -20.23 21.59
CA ALA A 13 -11.70 -20.00 22.31
C ALA A 13 -10.82 -21.29 22.48
N ALA A 14 -11.27 -22.44 21.99
CA ALA A 14 -10.59 -23.73 22.04
C ALA A 14 -9.93 -24.16 20.72
N ASP A 15 -10.21 -23.47 19.58
CA ASP A 15 -9.62 -23.85 18.31
C ASP A 15 -8.20 -23.29 18.16
N PRO A 16 -7.23 -24.10 17.67
CA PRO A 16 -5.88 -23.62 17.44
C PRO A 16 -5.90 -22.50 16.38
N LEU A 17 -5.18 -21.40 16.68
CA LEU A 17 -5.07 -20.28 15.72
C LEU A 17 -4.38 -20.75 14.44
N PRO A 18 -4.97 -20.55 13.25
CA PRO A 18 -4.46 -21.12 11.98
C PRO A 18 -3.03 -20.73 11.65
N PHE A 19 -2.59 -19.54 12.11
CA PHE A 19 -1.26 -19.00 11.87
C PHE A 19 -0.49 -18.74 13.17
N GLY A 20 -0.93 -19.32 14.28
CA GLY A 20 -0.42 -19.01 15.62
C GLY A 20 -0.82 -17.61 16.11
N PRO A 21 -0.35 -17.21 17.30
CA PRO A 21 -0.62 -15.88 17.83
C PRO A 21 0.02 -14.79 16.97
N PRO A 22 -0.71 -13.67 16.74
CA PRO A 22 -0.17 -12.57 15.93
C PRO A 22 1.01 -11.89 16.61
N PHE A 23 2.05 -11.56 15.85
CA PHE A 23 3.14 -10.69 16.28
C PHE A 23 2.89 -9.27 15.76
N LEU A 24 2.67 -8.32 16.67
CA LEU A 24 2.30 -6.95 16.35
C LEU A 24 3.53 -6.07 16.21
N ILE A 25 3.70 -5.42 15.08
CA ILE A 25 4.76 -4.43 14.87
C ILE A 25 4.10 -3.07 14.68
N ALA A 26 4.42 -2.10 15.55
CA ALA A 26 3.81 -0.79 15.51
C ALA A 26 4.83 0.30 15.11
N ASP A 27 4.40 1.28 14.33
CA ASP A 27 5.16 2.51 14.17
C ASP A 27 5.03 3.40 15.42
N PRO A 28 5.95 4.37 15.63
CA PRO A 28 5.92 5.22 16.82
C PRO A 28 4.64 6.04 16.99
N ALA A 29 3.94 6.32 15.89
CA ALA A 29 2.70 7.12 15.91
C ALA A 29 1.50 6.28 16.40
N ALA A 30 1.47 4.98 16.06
CA ALA A 30 0.41 4.05 16.44
C ALA A 30 0.65 3.41 17.83
N ALA A 31 1.89 3.45 18.34
CA ALA A 31 2.32 2.67 19.50
C ALA A 31 1.51 2.93 20.79
N ARG A 32 1.08 4.18 21.03
CA ARG A 32 0.38 4.52 22.30
C ARG A 32 -1.11 4.19 22.27
N ARG A 33 -1.78 4.43 21.14
CA ARG A 33 -3.23 4.28 21.04
C ARG A 33 -3.60 2.98 20.33
N ASP A 34 -3.20 2.85 19.10
CA ASP A 34 -3.72 1.82 18.21
C ASP A 34 -3.24 0.43 18.61
N LEU A 35 -1.94 0.31 18.96
CA LEU A 35 -1.37 -0.92 19.46
C LEU A 35 -2.04 -1.35 20.80
N THR A 36 -2.28 -0.39 21.72
CA THR A 36 -2.93 -0.68 23.00
C THR A 36 -4.38 -1.14 22.79
N LEU A 37 -5.14 -0.48 21.91
CA LEU A 37 -6.52 -0.85 21.62
C LEU A 37 -6.59 -2.25 20.98
N LEU A 38 -5.72 -2.53 20.00
CA LEU A 38 -5.69 -3.83 19.34
C LEU A 38 -5.29 -4.95 20.32
N ARG A 39 -4.26 -4.74 21.14
CA ARG A 39 -3.88 -5.74 22.18
C ARG A 39 -5.00 -6.03 23.16
N ARG A 40 -5.75 -5.01 23.59
CA ARG A 40 -6.94 -5.20 24.45
C ARG A 40 -8.02 -6.00 23.74
N ALA A 41 -8.29 -5.72 22.46
CA ALA A 41 -9.28 -6.46 21.69
C ALA A 41 -8.88 -7.94 21.50
N LEU A 42 -7.60 -8.23 21.24
CA LEU A 42 -7.07 -9.59 21.14
C LEU A 42 -7.13 -10.32 22.50
N ALA A 43 -6.75 -9.63 23.58
CA ALA A 43 -6.83 -10.20 24.94
C ALA A 43 -8.28 -10.51 25.35
N ALA A 44 -9.24 -9.67 24.98
CA ALA A 44 -10.67 -9.93 25.19
C ALA A 44 -11.18 -11.16 24.41
N ALA A 45 -10.50 -11.52 23.31
CA ALA A 45 -10.73 -12.76 22.56
C ALA A 45 -9.87 -13.94 23.04
N GLY A 46 -9.20 -13.82 24.20
CA GLY A 46 -8.40 -14.88 24.78
C GLY A 46 -6.97 -15.02 24.21
N VAL A 47 -6.51 -14.09 23.36
CA VAL A 47 -5.21 -14.18 22.71
C VAL A 47 -4.24 -13.13 23.22
N VAL A 48 -3.10 -13.58 23.77
CA VAL A 48 -1.98 -12.72 24.16
C VAL A 48 -1.05 -12.56 22.95
N ALA A 49 -1.01 -11.34 22.38
CA ALA A 49 -0.15 -11.03 21.25
C ALA A 49 1.16 -10.39 21.73
N GLU A 50 2.26 -10.90 21.22
CA GLU A 50 3.56 -10.25 21.33
C GLU A 50 3.60 -8.97 20.48
N ALA A 51 4.39 -7.99 20.92
CA ALA A 51 4.45 -6.71 20.22
C ALA A 51 5.83 -6.05 20.33
N ALA A 52 6.21 -5.39 19.22
CA ALA A 52 7.39 -4.55 19.15
C ALA A 52 7.06 -3.17 18.55
N ILE A 53 7.85 -2.16 18.90
CA ILE A 53 7.74 -0.82 18.33
C ILE A 53 8.97 -0.56 17.47
N ALA A 54 8.75 -0.34 16.18
CA ALA A 54 9.82 -0.02 15.23
C ALA A 54 10.23 1.46 15.36
N ARG A 55 11.32 1.71 16.03
CA ARG A 55 11.92 3.05 16.22
C ARG A 55 13.38 3.05 15.75
N PRO A 56 13.71 3.69 14.63
CA PRO A 56 12.77 4.26 13.62
C PRO A 56 12.02 3.17 12.83
N VAL A 57 11.08 3.58 11.97
CA VAL A 57 10.23 2.65 11.19
C VAL A 57 11.03 1.72 10.28
N GLU A 58 12.22 2.14 9.86
CA GLU A 58 13.18 1.37 9.05
C GLU A 58 13.66 0.08 9.77
N ARG A 59 13.60 0.03 11.10
CA ARG A 59 13.89 -1.19 11.88
C ARG A 59 12.79 -2.25 11.80
N ALA A 60 11.62 -1.91 11.28
CA ALA A 60 10.49 -2.85 11.20
C ALA A 60 10.84 -4.13 10.43
N GLY A 61 11.63 -4.00 9.35
CA GLY A 61 12.10 -5.16 8.58
C GLY A 61 12.95 -6.14 9.41
N ALA A 62 13.90 -5.61 10.19
CA ALA A 62 14.74 -6.46 11.06
C ALA A 62 13.92 -7.12 12.18
N ILE A 63 12.95 -6.40 12.75
CA ILE A 63 12.03 -6.95 13.78
C ILE A 63 11.16 -8.05 13.17
N ALA A 64 10.62 -7.82 11.96
CA ALA A 64 9.79 -8.80 11.25
C ALA A 64 10.59 -10.07 10.91
N ALA A 65 11.81 -9.93 10.38
CA ALA A 65 12.68 -11.05 10.06
C ALA A 65 12.97 -11.91 11.32
N LYS A 66 13.34 -11.25 12.41
CA LYS A 66 13.56 -11.97 13.69
C LYS A 66 12.30 -12.70 14.16
N ALA A 67 11.14 -12.07 14.12
CA ALA A 67 9.89 -12.71 14.51
C ALA A 67 9.57 -13.96 13.66
N LEU A 68 9.85 -13.92 12.35
CA LEU A 68 9.72 -15.08 11.46
C LEU A 68 10.72 -16.20 11.82
N ASP A 69 11.98 -15.84 12.11
CA ASP A 69 13.01 -16.79 12.56
C ASP A 69 12.64 -17.41 13.92
N ASP A 70 11.99 -16.66 14.81
CA ASP A 70 11.46 -17.12 16.09
C ASP A 70 10.17 -17.98 15.94
N GLY A 71 9.67 -18.18 14.71
CA GLY A 71 8.55 -19.07 14.39
C GLY A 71 7.19 -18.41 14.24
N HIS A 72 7.08 -17.08 14.38
CA HIS A 72 5.81 -16.39 14.09
C HIS A 72 5.46 -16.47 12.60
N ARG A 73 4.18 -16.62 12.29
CA ARG A 73 3.68 -16.69 10.90
C ARG A 73 2.65 -15.62 10.58
N LEU A 74 2.05 -14.97 11.57
CA LEU A 74 1.15 -13.83 11.38
C LEU A 74 1.83 -12.57 11.90
N LEU A 75 2.37 -11.77 10.97
CA LEU A 75 2.96 -10.45 11.26
C LEU A 75 1.93 -9.36 11.01
N VAL A 76 1.66 -8.52 11.99
CA VAL A 76 0.64 -7.47 11.89
C VAL A 76 1.29 -6.08 11.91
N ALA A 77 1.14 -5.34 10.80
CA ALA A 77 1.56 -3.95 10.68
C ALA A 77 0.53 -3.01 11.33
N VAL A 78 0.85 -2.47 12.51
CA VAL A 78 -0.02 -1.55 13.26
C VAL A 78 0.41 -0.10 13.01
N GLY A 79 -0.30 0.62 12.11
CA GLY A 79 0.00 2.02 11.82
C GLY A 79 -0.04 2.39 10.34
N SER A 80 1.06 2.87 9.76
CA SER A 80 1.12 3.46 8.42
C SER A 80 1.41 2.45 7.30
N ASP A 81 1.15 2.85 6.03
CA ASP A 81 1.55 2.07 4.85
C ASP A 81 3.05 1.86 4.75
N ARG A 82 3.88 2.81 5.20
CA ARG A 82 5.34 2.65 5.27
C ARG A 82 5.76 1.48 6.15
N LEU A 83 5.05 1.26 7.25
CA LEU A 83 5.28 0.10 8.10
C LEU A 83 4.86 -1.19 7.39
N ALA A 84 3.68 -1.22 6.77
CA ALA A 84 3.22 -2.37 5.99
C ALA A 84 4.21 -2.69 4.85
N HIS A 85 4.72 -1.67 4.14
CA HIS A 85 5.74 -1.81 3.12
C HIS A 85 7.07 -2.38 3.66
N ALA A 86 7.48 -1.99 4.87
CA ALA A 86 8.68 -2.55 5.49
C ALA A 86 8.54 -4.05 5.79
N LEU A 87 7.35 -4.50 6.21
CA LEU A 87 7.04 -5.91 6.40
C LEU A 87 6.92 -6.64 5.06
N LEU A 88 6.26 -6.04 4.07
CA LEU A 88 6.17 -6.57 2.71
C LEU A 88 7.55 -6.98 2.18
N LYS A 89 8.56 -6.11 2.28
CA LYS A 89 9.92 -6.37 1.79
C LYS A 89 10.64 -7.51 2.49
N VAL A 90 10.17 -7.94 3.65
CA VAL A 90 10.67 -9.15 4.31
C VAL A 90 9.98 -10.39 3.78
N LEU A 91 8.67 -10.30 3.54
CA LEU A 91 7.83 -11.42 3.09
C LEU A 91 8.01 -11.72 1.60
N VAL A 92 8.24 -10.67 0.79
CA VAL A 92 8.35 -10.75 -0.67
C VAL A 92 9.60 -9.97 -1.12
N ASP A 93 10.42 -10.60 -1.94
CA ASP A 93 11.51 -9.95 -2.66
C ASP A 93 11.19 -9.86 -4.17
N PRO A 94 12.04 -9.19 -4.97
CA PRO A 94 11.78 -9.08 -6.42
C PRO A 94 11.75 -10.39 -7.20
N SER A 95 12.13 -11.52 -6.61
CA SER A 95 12.03 -12.85 -7.23
C SER A 95 10.74 -13.60 -6.87
N GLY A 96 10.05 -13.18 -5.80
CA GLY A 96 8.80 -13.81 -5.33
C GLY A 96 8.66 -13.85 -3.82
N ALA A 97 7.83 -14.76 -3.32
CA ALA A 97 7.62 -14.95 -1.89
C ALA A 97 8.88 -15.52 -1.21
N ARG A 98 9.39 -14.84 -0.19
CA ARG A 98 10.47 -15.35 0.67
C ARG A 98 9.96 -16.23 1.80
N TRP A 99 8.76 -15.90 2.30
CA TRP A 99 8.09 -16.60 3.39
C TRP A 99 6.68 -16.98 2.95
N PRO A 100 6.52 -18.04 2.13
CA PRO A 100 5.25 -18.39 1.52
C PRO A 100 4.19 -18.89 2.53
N ASP A 101 4.60 -19.25 3.73
CA ASP A 101 3.75 -19.67 4.85
C ASP A 101 3.43 -18.52 5.83
N ALA A 102 4.02 -17.36 5.65
CA ALA A 102 3.77 -16.20 6.49
C ALA A 102 2.65 -15.31 5.92
N VAL A 103 1.89 -14.71 6.83
CA VAL A 103 0.72 -13.88 6.52
C VAL A 103 0.93 -12.46 7.02
N LEU A 104 0.64 -11.47 6.18
CA LEU A 104 0.64 -10.07 6.53
C LEU A 104 -0.73 -9.67 7.07
N GLY A 105 -0.81 -9.32 8.33
CA GLY A 105 -1.95 -8.63 8.93
C GLY A 105 -1.80 -7.11 8.79
N LEU A 106 -2.92 -6.43 8.57
CA LEU A 106 -2.95 -4.98 8.42
C LEU A 106 -3.86 -4.37 9.49
N ALA A 107 -3.32 -3.48 10.30
CA ALA A 107 -4.03 -2.79 11.38
C ALA A 107 -3.85 -1.28 11.24
N GLY A 108 -4.40 -0.73 10.16
CA GLY A 108 -4.31 0.69 9.83
C GLY A 108 -5.13 1.59 10.73
N LEU A 109 -6.26 1.10 11.24
CA LEU A 109 -7.20 1.85 12.08
C LEU A 109 -7.48 3.27 11.53
N GLY A 110 -7.76 3.33 10.22
CA GLY A 110 -8.01 4.57 9.48
C GLY A 110 -6.77 5.26 8.90
N ARG A 111 -5.58 4.65 8.96
CA ARG A 111 -4.31 5.26 8.54
C ARG A 111 -3.59 4.57 7.39
N GLN A 112 -3.99 3.36 7.02
CA GLN A 112 -3.41 2.61 5.91
C GLN A 112 -4.34 2.63 4.70
N ASP A 113 -3.81 3.00 3.57
CA ASP A 113 -4.49 2.90 2.28
C ASP A 113 -4.60 1.43 1.85
N LEU A 114 -3.56 0.62 2.12
CA LEU A 114 -3.55 -0.80 1.84
C LEU A 114 -4.64 -1.56 2.61
N SER A 115 -4.89 -1.24 3.90
CA SER A 115 -5.98 -1.87 4.66
C SER A 115 -7.36 -1.53 4.09
N ALA A 116 -7.53 -0.33 3.52
CA ALA A 116 -8.75 0.07 2.85
C ALA A 116 -8.98 -0.71 1.53
N THR A 117 -7.91 -1.06 0.81
CA THR A 117 -7.97 -1.90 -0.40
C THR A 117 -8.60 -3.27 -0.09
N PHE A 118 -8.28 -3.86 1.07
CA PHE A 118 -8.85 -5.14 1.51
C PHE A 118 -10.14 -4.98 2.34
N GLY A 119 -10.70 -3.78 2.45
CA GLY A 119 -11.95 -3.54 3.18
C GLY A 119 -11.86 -3.81 4.69
N LEU A 120 -10.66 -3.79 5.27
CA LEU A 120 -10.46 -4.12 6.67
C LEU A 120 -11.06 -3.05 7.59
N PRO A 121 -11.71 -3.46 8.70
CA PRO A 121 -12.37 -2.53 9.60
C PRO A 121 -11.36 -1.67 10.39
N ASP A 122 -11.76 -0.42 10.63
CA ASP A 122 -11.01 0.50 11.50
C ASP A 122 -11.32 0.30 13.00
N ASP A 123 -12.32 -0.52 13.32
CA ASP A 123 -12.67 -0.87 14.70
C ASP A 123 -11.76 -2.01 15.22
N PRO A 124 -11.06 -1.84 16.37
CA PRO A 124 -10.12 -2.84 16.87
C PRO A 124 -10.76 -4.19 17.22
N HIS A 125 -12.01 -4.22 17.68
CA HIS A 125 -12.70 -5.46 18.02
C HIS A 125 -13.15 -6.24 16.79
N LYS A 126 -13.61 -5.53 15.76
CA LYS A 126 -13.91 -6.17 14.47
C LYS A 126 -12.63 -6.68 13.83
N LEU A 127 -11.56 -5.87 13.84
CA LEU A 127 -10.27 -6.23 13.28
C LEU A 127 -9.65 -7.44 13.99
N SER A 128 -9.75 -7.54 15.33
CA SER A 128 -9.23 -8.70 16.05
C SER A 128 -9.88 -10.00 15.61
N ARG A 129 -11.17 -10.00 15.30
CA ARG A 129 -11.86 -11.18 14.74
C ARG A 129 -11.34 -11.58 13.37
N HIS A 130 -11.04 -10.61 12.48
CA HIS A 130 -10.38 -10.90 11.21
C HIS A 130 -8.99 -11.51 11.41
N LEU A 131 -8.19 -10.94 12.31
CA LEU A 131 -6.83 -11.43 12.58
C LEU A 131 -6.81 -12.86 13.14
N LEU A 132 -7.81 -13.24 13.94
CA LEU A 132 -7.90 -14.55 14.57
C LEU A 132 -8.61 -15.61 13.70
N GLY A 133 -9.33 -15.22 12.69
CA GLY A 133 -10.01 -16.15 11.76
C GLY A 133 -9.04 -16.91 10.88
N GLY A 134 -9.57 -17.80 10.00
CA GLY A 134 -8.79 -18.58 9.04
C GLY A 134 -8.61 -17.93 7.66
N ASN A 135 -9.31 -16.83 7.37
CA ASN A 135 -9.36 -16.26 6.03
C ASN A 135 -8.06 -15.57 5.64
N VAL A 136 -7.54 -15.91 4.47
CA VAL A 136 -6.35 -15.30 3.86
C VAL A 136 -6.67 -15.00 2.40
N PHE A 137 -6.29 -13.81 1.97
CA PHE A 137 -6.32 -13.40 0.58
C PHE A 137 -4.92 -13.51 -0.03
N ARG A 138 -4.80 -14.14 -1.20
CA ARG A 138 -3.55 -14.19 -1.96
C ARG A 138 -3.50 -12.99 -2.89
N ALA A 139 -2.63 -12.05 -2.58
CA ALA A 139 -2.49 -10.82 -3.32
C ALA A 139 -1.29 -10.86 -4.28
N ASP A 140 -1.46 -10.20 -5.39
CA ASP A 140 -0.38 -9.83 -6.28
C ASP A 140 0.50 -8.75 -5.63
N VAL A 141 1.72 -8.63 -6.13
CA VAL A 141 2.66 -7.59 -5.70
C VAL A 141 3.28 -6.96 -6.95
N GLY A 142 3.23 -5.64 -7.03
CA GLY A 142 3.92 -4.92 -8.08
C GLY A 142 5.43 -4.94 -7.85
N ARG A 143 6.21 -5.17 -8.92
CA ARG A 143 7.66 -5.05 -8.92
C ARG A 143 8.06 -3.86 -9.78
N ALA A 144 8.90 -2.99 -9.24
CA ALA A 144 9.43 -1.82 -9.91
C ALA A 144 10.93 -1.97 -10.16
N ARG A 145 11.41 -1.58 -11.36
CA ARG A 145 12.84 -1.44 -11.68
C ARG A 145 13.07 -0.02 -12.14
N TRP A 146 14.03 0.67 -11.52
CA TRP A 146 14.30 2.08 -11.82
C TRP A 146 15.80 2.36 -11.79
N ARG A 147 16.18 3.55 -12.28
CA ARG A 147 17.57 4.02 -12.23
C ARG A 147 17.87 4.70 -10.89
N GLY A 148 18.85 4.20 -10.16
CA GLY A 148 19.39 4.83 -8.95
C GLY A 148 20.17 6.11 -9.26
N PRO A 149 20.49 6.93 -8.23
CA PRO A 149 21.27 8.16 -8.41
C PRO A 149 22.68 7.91 -8.94
N ASP A 150 23.21 6.72 -8.68
CA ASP A 150 24.51 6.22 -9.12
C ASP A 150 24.49 5.59 -10.52
N GLY A 151 23.34 5.66 -11.22
CA GLY A 151 23.12 5.06 -12.53
C GLY A 151 22.86 3.55 -12.51
N THR A 152 22.97 2.88 -11.36
CA THR A 152 22.68 1.44 -11.24
C THR A 152 21.19 1.16 -11.32
N THR A 153 20.83 -0.03 -11.82
CA THR A 153 19.45 -0.50 -11.78
C THR A 153 19.10 -0.94 -10.36
N ARG A 154 18.05 -0.36 -9.81
CA ARG A 154 17.45 -0.75 -8.52
C ARG A 154 16.14 -1.47 -8.76
N VAL A 155 15.82 -2.39 -7.86
CA VAL A 155 14.59 -3.17 -7.91
C VAL A 155 13.92 -3.14 -6.54
N GLY A 156 12.61 -3.03 -6.53
CA GLY A 156 11.79 -3.05 -5.31
C GLY A 156 10.38 -3.56 -5.59
N VAL A 157 9.63 -3.77 -4.54
CA VAL A 157 8.25 -4.27 -4.60
C VAL A 157 7.28 -3.29 -3.94
N PHE A 158 6.00 -3.34 -4.32
CA PHE A 158 4.92 -2.59 -3.69
C PHE A 158 3.63 -3.42 -3.70
N ALA A 159 2.87 -3.37 -2.62
CA ALA A 159 1.61 -4.09 -2.50
C ALA A 159 0.40 -3.24 -2.92
N ASN A 160 0.51 -1.92 -2.81
CA ASN A 160 -0.60 -1.00 -3.04
C ASN A 160 -0.37 -0.12 -4.28
N THR A 161 0.54 0.85 -4.22
CA THR A 161 0.77 1.80 -5.32
C THR A 161 2.24 2.15 -5.52
N ALA A 162 2.60 2.36 -6.79
CA ALA A 162 3.80 3.09 -7.18
C ALA A 162 3.37 4.42 -7.82
N GLU A 163 4.01 5.51 -7.44
CA GLU A 163 3.61 6.85 -7.81
C GLU A 163 4.78 7.65 -8.37
N LEU A 164 4.52 8.45 -9.43
CA LEU A 164 5.49 9.38 -10.02
C LEU A 164 4.91 10.79 -10.12
N GLY A 165 5.80 11.78 -10.10
CA GLY A 165 5.42 13.19 -10.24
C GLY A 165 4.59 13.71 -9.06
N TYR A 166 3.50 14.45 -9.33
CA TYR A 166 2.70 15.08 -8.29
C TYR A 166 2.16 14.11 -7.23
N PRO A 167 1.55 12.95 -7.56
CA PRO A 167 1.15 11.97 -6.55
C PRO A 167 2.29 11.53 -5.63
N ALA A 168 3.46 11.26 -6.19
CA ALA A 168 4.65 10.88 -5.43
C ALA A 168 5.10 11.97 -4.46
N GLU A 169 5.05 13.24 -4.90
CA GLU A 169 5.41 14.37 -4.04
C GLU A 169 4.41 14.58 -2.91
N VAL A 170 3.13 14.30 -3.12
CA VAL A 170 2.09 14.33 -2.07
C VAL A 170 2.31 13.19 -1.07
N SER A 171 2.46 11.96 -1.54
CA SER A 171 2.61 10.77 -0.69
C SER A 171 3.91 10.81 0.13
N ALA A 172 5.01 11.28 -0.45
CA ALA A 172 6.27 11.44 0.26
C ALA A 172 6.20 12.45 1.42
N ARG A 173 5.32 13.47 1.29
CA ARG A 173 5.12 14.52 2.31
C ARG A 173 3.99 14.20 3.27
N ALA A 174 3.16 13.21 2.96
CA ALA A 174 2.05 12.85 3.82
C ALA A 174 2.55 12.51 5.23
N PRO A 175 1.99 13.15 6.28
CA PRO A 175 2.46 12.90 7.63
C PRO A 175 2.14 11.47 8.05
N THR A 176 3.14 10.79 8.58
CA THR A 176 2.97 9.46 9.21
C THR A 176 2.16 9.52 10.51
N ARG A 177 2.05 10.73 11.08
CA ARG A 177 1.29 11.01 12.30
C ARG A 177 -0.06 11.60 11.91
N THR A 178 -1.14 10.90 12.18
CA THR A 178 -2.53 11.37 12.01
C THR A 178 -2.74 12.20 10.73
N ALA A 179 -3.40 11.63 9.75
CA ALA A 179 -3.80 12.35 8.55
C ALA A 179 -4.88 13.41 8.87
N THR A 180 -4.49 14.49 9.55
CA THR A 180 -5.36 15.64 9.75
C THR A 180 -5.67 16.29 8.41
N ARG A 181 -6.83 16.95 8.29
CA ARG A 181 -7.17 17.72 7.08
C ARG A 181 -6.08 18.73 6.74
N ALA A 182 -5.54 19.42 7.74
CA ALA A 182 -4.45 20.39 7.57
C ALA A 182 -3.17 19.73 7.06
N GLY A 183 -2.78 18.55 7.60
CA GLY A 183 -1.60 17.82 7.14
C GLY A 183 -1.72 17.33 5.70
N ARG A 184 -2.90 16.84 5.29
CA ARG A 184 -3.15 16.46 3.90
C ARG A 184 -3.11 17.66 2.96
N LEU A 185 -3.71 18.78 3.35
CA LEU A 185 -3.65 20.02 2.57
C LEU A 185 -2.21 20.51 2.42
N ALA A 186 -1.44 20.52 3.50
CA ALA A 186 -0.03 20.92 3.45
C ALA A 186 0.81 20.00 2.53
N ALA A 187 0.57 18.69 2.55
CA ALA A 187 1.22 17.74 1.65
C ALA A 187 0.84 18.01 0.18
N ALA A 188 -0.45 18.25 -0.09
CA ALA A 188 -0.94 18.55 -1.44
C ALA A 188 -0.34 19.87 -1.98
N LEU A 189 -0.36 20.94 -1.20
CA LEU A 189 0.22 22.24 -1.57
C LEU A 189 1.75 22.15 -1.73
N GLY A 190 2.43 21.45 -0.82
CA GLY A 190 3.89 21.19 -0.95
C GLY A 190 4.20 20.34 -2.20
N GLY A 191 3.33 19.45 -2.58
CA GLY A 191 3.44 18.71 -3.85
C GLY A 191 3.35 19.63 -5.07
N LEU A 192 2.45 20.62 -5.07
CA LEU A 192 2.33 21.59 -6.17
C LEU A 192 3.60 22.42 -6.39
N THR A 193 4.32 22.74 -5.31
CA THR A 193 5.57 23.51 -5.43
C THR A 193 6.75 22.68 -5.93
N ALA A 194 6.71 21.35 -5.69
CA ALA A 194 7.80 20.43 -6.02
C ALA A 194 7.64 19.73 -7.36
N ALA A 195 6.39 19.38 -7.73
CA ALA A 195 6.12 18.69 -8.98
C ALA A 195 6.12 19.65 -10.19
N ARG A 196 6.54 19.11 -11.33
CA ARG A 196 6.46 19.78 -12.63
C ARG A 196 5.92 18.78 -13.65
N SER A 197 5.15 19.28 -14.62
CA SER A 197 4.84 18.51 -15.81
C SER A 197 6.07 18.29 -16.66
N THR A 198 6.21 17.11 -17.21
CA THR A 198 7.32 16.75 -18.08
C THR A 198 6.84 15.96 -19.29
N PRO A 199 7.47 16.12 -20.47
CA PRO A 199 7.30 15.15 -21.54
C PRO A 199 7.70 13.76 -21.04
N ALA A 200 6.87 12.78 -21.37
CA ALA A 200 7.07 11.40 -20.96
C ALA A 200 6.62 10.45 -22.07
N SER A 201 7.34 9.35 -22.20
CA SER A 201 6.91 8.18 -22.97
C SER A 201 6.39 7.13 -22.01
N LEU A 202 5.15 6.73 -22.17
CA LEU A 202 4.47 5.70 -21.40
C LEU A 202 4.21 4.50 -22.31
N GLU A 203 4.81 3.36 -21.97
CA GLU A 203 4.54 2.08 -22.62
C GLU A 203 3.66 1.23 -21.72
N VAL A 204 2.53 0.77 -22.26
CA VAL A 204 1.56 -0.08 -21.55
C VAL A 204 1.37 -1.34 -22.40
N ASP A 205 1.87 -2.48 -21.90
CA ASP A 205 2.05 -3.74 -22.65
C ASP A 205 2.82 -3.52 -23.96
N HIS A 206 2.11 -3.31 -25.07
CA HIS A 206 2.69 -3.13 -26.41
C HIS A 206 2.33 -1.78 -27.05
N THR A 207 1.72 -0.87 -26.29
CA THR A 207 1.29 0.44 -26.78
C THR A 207 2.12 1.53 -26.15
N ALA A 208 2.86 2.27 -26.97
CA ALA A 208 3.59 3.46 -26.54
C ALA A 208 2.75 4.73 -26.77
N VAL A 209 2.74 5.61 -25.77
CA VAL A 209 2.02 6.88 -25.80
C VAL A 209 2.92 7.98 -25.27
N ASP A 210 3.16 9.01 -26.08
CA ASP A 210 3.82 10.22 -25.62
C ASP A 210 2.79 11.20 -25.06
N LEU A 211 3.12 11.75 -23.89
CA LEU A 211 2.20 12.65 -23.19
C LEU A 211 2.95 13.66 -22.31
N ARG A 212 2.27 14.74 -21.94
CA ARG A 212 2.76 15.66 -20.93
C ARG A 212 2.28 15.20 -19.57
N LEU A 213 3.17 14.56 -18.83
CA LEU A 213 2.88 13.89 -17.57
C LEU A 213 2.97 14.85 -16.39
N ALA A 214 1.87 15.06 -15.66
CA ALA A 214 1.82 15.72 -14.37
C ALA A 214 2.01 14.74 -13.22
N GLY A 215 1.56 13.49 -13.41
CA GLY A 215 1.72 12.41 -12.46
C GLY A 215 1.24 11.07 -13.00
N LEU A 216 1.77 10.00 -12.42
CA LEU A 216 1.39 8.63 -12.73
C LEU A 216 1.16 7.87 -11.44
N ILE A 217 0.11 7.06 -11.41
CA ILE A 217 -0.12 6.05 -10.38
C ILE A 217 -0.20 4.69 -11.08
N VAL A 218 0.67 3.77 -10.67
CA VAL A 218 0.63 2.36 -11.05
C VAL A 218 0.17 1.61 -9.82
N ALA A 219 -1.03 1.06 -9.87
CA ALA A 219 -1.76 0.60 -8.70
C ALA A 219 -2.08 -0.90 -8.78
N ASN A 220 -1.79 -1.61 -7.71
CA ASN A 220 -2.30 -2.94 -7.40
C ASN A 220 -3.53 -2.84 -6.49
N GLY A 221 -3.59 -1.81 -5.63
CA GLY A 221 -4.73 -1.51 -4.75
C GLY A 221 -5.49 -0.25 -5.16
N GLN A 222 -6.69 -0.08 -4.64
CA GLN A 222 -7.60 1.00 -5.05
C GLN A 222 -7.29 2.36 -4.43
N PHE A 223 -6.67 2.39 -3.24
CA PHE A 223 -6.57 3.59 -2.41
C PHE A 223 -5.13 4.08 -2.28
N SER A 224 -4.94 5.40 -2.33
CA SER A 224 -3.67 6.06 -2.01
C SER A 224 -3.90 7.48 -1.49
N MET A 225 -2.82 8.17 -1.10
CA MET A 225 -2.81 9.58 -0.67
C MET A 225 -3.82 9.88 0.45
N GLY A 226 -4.05 8.96 1.38
CA GLY A 226 -4.96 9.11 2.51
C GLY A 226 -6.40 8.76 2.17
N ARG A 227 -6.61 7.57 1.67
CA ARG A 227 -7.90 6.94 1.33
C ARG A 227 -8.62 7.58 0.14
N MET A 228 -7.89 8.22 -0.76
CA MET A 228 -8.43 8.56 -2.07
C MET A 228 -8.54 7.30 -2.91
N LYS A 229 -9.68 7.09 -3.57
CA LYS A 229 -9.93 5.94 -4.45
C LYS A 229 -9.32 6.20 -5.83
N VAL A 230 -8.00 6.21 -5.90
CA VAL A 230 -7.21 6.66 -7.06
C VAL A 230 -7.26 5.69 -8.24
N ALA A 231 -7.48 4.42 -7.99
CA ALA A 231 -7.58 3.37 -9.01
C ALA A 231 -8.83 2.51 -8.75
N PRO A 232 -10.05 3.01 -9.11
CA PRO A 232 -11.31 2.36 -8.71
C PRO A 232 -11.48 0.94 -9.24
N ARG A 233 -10.77 0.59 -10.33
CA ARG A 233 -10.83 -0.72 -10.99
C ARG A 233 -9.69 -1.65 -10.64
N ALA A 234 -8.76 -1.22 -9.77
CA ALA A 234 -7.66 -2.08 -9.35
C ALA A 234 -8.19 -3.27 -8.54
N LEU A 235 -7.70 -4.47 -8.88
CA LEU A 235 -7.96 -5.72 -8.19
C LEU A 235 -6.61 -6.35 -7.83
N PRO A 236 -6.35 -6.61 -6.54
CA PRO A 236 -5.03 -7.05 -6.10
C PRO A 236 -4.72 -8.55 -6.34
N ASP A 237 -5.49 -9.22 -7.22
CA ASP A 237 -5.38 -10.66 -7.52
C ASP A 237 -5.65 -11.01 -9.00
N ASP A 238 -5.70 -10.02 -9.90
CA ASP A 238 -6.05 -10.23 -11.30
C ASP A 238 -4.84 -10.34 -12.25
N GLY A 239 -3.63 -10.31 -11.71
CA GLY A 239 -2.37 -10.35 -12.46
C GLY A 239 -2.11 -9.08 -13.29
N ARG A 240 -2.73 -7.94 -12.93
CA ARG A 240 -2.63 -6.67 -13.65
C ARG A 240 -2.38 -5.49 -12.71
N LEU A 241 -1.83 -4.44 -13.26
CA LEU A 241 -1.70 -3.15 -12.61
C LEU A 241 -2.63 -2.15 -13.28
N SER A 242 -3.38 -1.41 -12.48
CA SER A 242 -4.14 -0.25 -12.96
C SER A 242 -3.21 0.95 -13.11
N VAL A 243 -3.21 1.57 -14.27
CA VAL A 243 -2.33 2.68 -14.63
C VAL A 243 -3.16 3.94 -14.81
N ILE A 244 -2.96 4.93 -13.96
CA ILE A 244 -3.67 6.21 -14.00
C ILE A 244 -2.66 7.30 -14.34
N ALA A 245 -2.66 7.76 -15.57
CA ALA A 245 -1.77 8.82 -16.07
C ALA A 245 -2.50 10.17 -16.14
N PHE A 246 -2.03 11.11 -15.36
CA PHE A 246 -2.55 12.48 -15.31
C PHE A 246 -1.76 13.37 -16.27
N GLN A 247 -2.46 13.92 -17.27
CA GLN A 247 -1.89 14.83 -18.25
C GLN A 247 -2.11 16.29 -17.85
N GLY A 248 -1.25 17.17 -18.35
CA GLY A 248 -1.34 18.61 -18.10
C GLY A 248 -0.53 19.04 -16.88
N GLU A 249 -1.08 19.89 -16.03
CA GLU A 249 -0.34 20.48 -14.90
C GLU A 249 -0.76 19.86 -13.55
N PRO A 250 0.14 19.81 -12.53
CA PRO A 250 -0.15 19.28 -11.20
C PRO A 250 -1.38 19.91 -10.54
N LEU A 251 -1.63 21.20 -10.78
CA LEU A 251 -2.82 21.90 -10.28
C LEU A 251 -4.13 21.25 -10.77
N GLY A 252 -4.13 20.68 -11.96
CA GLY A 252 -5.29 19.95 -12.51
C GLY A 252 -5.62 18.70 -11.70
N ILE A 253 -4.60 17.99 -11.17
CA ILE A 253 -4.79 16.84 -10.28
C ILE A 253 -5.35 17.30 -8.93
N TYR A 254 -4.74 18.35 -8.36
CA TYR A 254 -5.19 18.93 -7.09
C TYR A 254 -6.66 19.39 -7.15
N ALA A 255 -7.04 20.07 -8.23
CA ALA A 255 -8.42 20.55 -8.43
C ALA A 255 -9.45 19.41 -8.45
N ARG A 256 -9.03 18.17 -8.79
CA ARG A 256 -9.86 16.97 -8.82
C ARG A 256 -9.78 16.12 -7.53
N SER A 257 -9.19 16.65 -6.46
CA SER A 257 -9.02 15.88 -5.22
C SER A 257 -10.34 15.30 -4.68
N LYS A 258 -11.47 15.99 -4.88
CA LYS A 258 -12.79 15.49 -4.50
C LYS A 258 -13.19 14.27 -5.35
N ASP A 259 -13.00 14.33 -6.65
CA ASP A 259 -13.35 13.24 -7.57
C ASP A 259 -12.43 12.03 -7.33
N LEU A 260 -11.13 12.28 -7.08
CA LEU A 260 -10.17 11.25 -6.67
C LEU A 260 -10.58 10.58 -5.35
N TYR A 261 -11.10 11.34 -4.40
CA TYR A 261 -11.54 10.78 -3.11
C TYR A 261 -12.69 9.78 -3.29
N TYR A 262 -13.61 10.04 -4.20
CA TYR A 262 -14.76 9.17 -4.47
C TYR A 262 -14.54 8.19 -5.63
N GLY A 263 -13.41 8.23 -6.32
CA GLY A 263 -13.16 7.39 -7.50
C GLY A 263 -13.95 7.81 -8.74
N LEU A 264 -14.35 9.09 -8.82
CA LEU A 264 -15.18 9.64 -9.89
C LEU A 264 -14.37 10.43 -10.94
N HIS A 265 -13.06 10.38 -10.87
CA HIS A 265 -12.14 11.13 -11.75
C HIS A 265 -11.93 10.48 -13.12
N VAL A 266 -12.43 9.28 -13.33
CA VAL A 266 -12.39 8.57 -14.63
C VAL A 266 -13.80 8.14 -15.04
N PRO A 267 -14.15 8.28 -16.34
CA PRO A 267 -13.33 8.79 -17.45
C PRO A 267 -13.19 10.33 -17.45
N HIS A 268 -12.02 10.84 -17.87
CA HIS A 268 -11.77 12.27 -18.01
C HIS A 268 -10.76 12.54 -19.14
N PRO A 269 -10.92 13.61 -19.97
CA PRO A 269 -10.03 13.87 -21.12
C PRO A 269 -8.54 14.02 -20.77
N SER A 270 -8.21 14.54 -19.58
CA SER A 270 -6.83 14.70 -19.13
C SER A 270 -6.33 13.54 -18.26
N ILE A 271 -7.07 12.44 -18.16
CA ILE A 271 -6.66 11.26 -17.40
C ILE A 271 -6.77 10.03 -18.30
N ARG A 272 -5.67 9.33 -18.45
CA ARG A 272 -5.64 8.04 -19.14
C ARG A 272 -5.67 6.92 -18.12
N GLU A 273 -6.54 5.95 -18.35
CA GLU A 273 -6.63 4.74 -17.52
C GLU A 273 -6.35 3.50 -18.36
N TYR A 274 -5.47 2.62 -17.85
CA TYR A 274 -5.15 1.36 -18.50
C TYR A 274 -5.10 0.26 -17.43
N GLN A 275 -5.22 -0.98 -17.86
CA GLN A 275 -4.88 -2.17 -17.08
C GLN A 275 -3.85 -2.98 -17.85
N SER A 276 -2.73 -3.34 -17.22
CA SER A 276 -1.59 -3.90 -17.91
C SER A 276 -0.78 -4.83 -16.99
N ARG A 277 -0.15 -5.83 -17.58
CA ARG A 277 0.83 -6.67 -16.88
C ARG A 277 2.21 -6.02 -16.80
N ARG A 278 2.53 -5.13 -17.74
CA ARG A 278 3.81 -4.43 -17.83
C ARG A 278 3.61 -2.97 -18.20
N VAL A 279 4.30 -2.13 -17.49
CA VAL A 279 4.30 -0.68 -17.71
C VAL A 279 5.73 -0.19 -17.71
N ALA A 280 6.11 0.64 -18.67
CA ALA A 280 7.36 1.37 -18.61
C ALA A 280 7.09 2.86 -18.79
N VAL A 281 7.85 3.68 -18.11
CA VAL A 281 7.78 5.13 -18.24
C VAL A 281 9.17 5.72 -18.22
N ASP A 282 9.42 6.60 -19.19
CA ASP A 282 10.59 7.46 -19.21
C ASP A 282 10.15 8.93 -19.24
N THR A 283 10.93 9.81 -18.64
CA THR A 283 10.60 11.23 -18.50
C THR A 283 11.79 12.09 -18.89
N ALA A 284 11.52 13.19 -19.59
CA ALA A 284 12.56 14.12 -20.04
C ALA A 284 13.37 14.74 -18.90
N VAL A 285 12.78 14.85 -17.69
CA VAL A 285 13.44 15.33 -16.48
C VAL A 285 13.17 14.37 -15.33
N PRO A 286 14.07 14.27 -14.33
CA PRO A 286 13.86 13.44 -13.17
C PRO A 286 12.59 13.82 -12.41
N VAL A 287 11.79 12.83 -12.07
CA VAL A 287 10.60 12.97 -11.21
C VAL A 287 10.69 12.02 -10.02
N ALA A 288 10.05 12.38 -8.92
CA ALA A 288 10.02 11.52 -7.73
C ALA A 288 9.31 10.19 -8.03
N LEU A 289 9.83 9.12 -7.46
CA LEU A 289 9.22 7.80 -7.40
C LEU A 289 8.94 7.44 -5.94
N VAL A 290 7.75 6.97 -5.67
CA VAL A 290 7.29 6.49 -4.34
C VAL A 290 6.67 5.12 -4.50
N LEU A 291 7.00 4.19 -3.62
CA LEU A 291 6.43 2.84 -3.52
C LEU A 291 5.76 2.70 -2.15
N ASP A 292 4.46 2.49 -2.09
CA ASP A 292 3.66 2.40 -0.86
C ASP A 292 3.98 3.51 0.17
N GLY A 293 4.07 4.76 -0.27
CA GLY A 293 4.41 5.90 0.57
C GLY A 293 5.90 6.02 0.94
N CYS A 294 6.77 5.14 0.45
CA CYS A 294 8.22 5.17 0.66
C CYS A 294 8.93 5.75 -0.57
N ARG A 295 9.63 6.89 -0.40
CA ARG A 295 10.37 7.52 -1.49
C ARG A 295 11.55 6.63 -1.92
N ALA A 296 11.63 6.32 -3.20
CA ALA A 296 12.77 5.64 -3.80
C ALA A 296 13.91 6.64 -4.08
N ALA A 297 15.14 6.18 -3.92
CA ALA A 297 16.31 6.95 -4.34
C ALA A 297 16.53 6.71 -5.85
N GLY A 298 16.33 7.76 -6.66
CA GLY A 298 16.32 7.70 -8.12
C GLY A 298 14.92 7.83 -8.71
N GLY A 299 14.76 7.45 -9.98
CA GLY A 299 13.49 7.57 -10.69
C GLY A 299 13.57 7.05 -12.12
N PRO A 300 12.76 7.60 -13.04
CA PRO A 300 12.74 7.17 -14.44
C PRO A 300 14.11 7.19 -15.14
N PRO A 301 14.31 6.28 -16.12
CA PRO A 301 13.35 5.31 -16.60
C PRO A 301 12.99 4.27 -15.55
N VAL A 302 11.70 3.94 -15.46
CA VAL A 302 11.18 2.92 -14.55
C VAL A 302 10.25 1.96 -15.29
N SER A 303 10.34 0.67 -14.97
CA SER A 303 9.41 -0.35 -15.44
C SER A 303 8.74 -1.06 -14.27
N PHE A 304 7.50 -1.45 -14.49
CA PHE A 304 6.67 -2.17 -13.53
C PHE A 304 6.17 -3.47 -14.13
N ASP A 305 6.11 -4.52 -13.33
CA ASP A 305 5.44 -5.77 -13.65
C ASP A 305 4.81 -6.39 -12.40
N VAL A 306 4.04 -7.46 -12.57
CA VAL A 306 3.30 -8.14 -11.49
C VAL A 306 4.03 -9.42 -11.08
N LEU A 307 4.12 -9.64 -9.78
CA LEU A 307 4.38 -10.94 -9.16
C LEU A 307 3.04 -11.49 -8.68
N GLU A 308 2.51 -12.51 -9.38
CA GLU A 308 1.15 -13.01 -9.14
C GLU A 308 1.08 -13.82 -7.85
N GLN A 309 0.11 -13.50 -6.98
CA GLN A 309 -0.30 -14.23 -5.77
C GLN A 309 0.83 -14.59 -4.78
N VAL A 310 1.86 -13.74 -4.69
CA VAL A 310 3.05 -13.98 -3.86
C VAL A 310 2.92 -13.51 -2.41
N LEU A 311 1.88 -12.72 -2.07
CA LEU A 311 1.65 -12.18 -0.74
C LEU A 311 0.37 -12.75 -0.14
N GLN A 312 0.46 -13.34 1.05
CA GLN A 312 -0.71 -13.71 1.83
C GLN A 312 -1.10 -12.54 2.76
N VAL A 313 -2.33 -12.04 2.60
CA VAL A 313 -2.88 -10.95 3.43
C VAL A 313 -4.02 -11.49 4.29
N LYS A 314 -4.00 -11.16 5.57
CA LYS A 314 -5.05 -11.53 6.52
C LYS A 314 -6.29 -10.66 6.32
N VAL A 315 -7.43 -11.28 6.01
CA VAL A 315 -8.71 -10.63 5.77
C VAL A 315 -9.83 -11.20 6.62
#